data_d572c71bab3e78811030a591499cc720
#
_entry.id   d572c71bab3e78811030a591499cc720
#
_cell.length_a   1.000
_cell.length_b   1.000
_cell.length_c   1.000
_cell.angle_alpha   90.00
_cell.angle_beta   90.00
_cell.angle_gamma   90.00
#
_symmetry.space_group_name_H-M   'P 1'
#
loop_
_entity.id
_entity.type
_entity.pdbx_description
1 polymer ?
#
loop_
_entity_poly.entity_id
_entity_poly.type
_entity_poly.pdbx_seq_one_letter_code
_entity_poly.pdbx_strand_id
1 'polypeptide(L)'
;SCAIDASLTLLATPEHVDELPALAARVRALYVSYAGEAQVHSARTANVAAYFAHWPEDKLIITDAAGAHLASALLLASLHRRALHVTNVRTRDDVQLIALSKKQGLRVTCDVAVYALFFSSDMYPMASCLPSSSDQAALWEHLEHVDALSVHTVPHDLAVQTGHTPSQPVAGLDDSVRLLLQAVNDGRLTLDFIESRLCTNPRTIFQLPEQPHTHVFAEVD
;
A
#
# COMPACT_ATOMS: atom_id res chain seq x y z
N SER A 1 -13.84 -16.84 -14.22
CA SER A 1 -13.09 -17.13 -12.98
C SER A 1 -11.82 -16.32 -12.99
N CYS A 2 -11.52 -15.63 -11.91
CA CYS A 2 -10.27 -14.91 -11.74
C CYS A 2 -9.18 -15.92 -11.35
N ALA A 3 -8.01 -15.84 -11.99
CA ALA A 3 -6.88 -16.72 -11.67
C ALA A 3 -6.13 -16.30 -10.38
N ILE A 4 -6.48 -15.14 -9.85
CA ILE A 4 -5.89 -14.55 -8.64
C ILE A 4 -7.01 -14.16 -7.66
N ASP A 5 -6.66 -14.00 -6.39
CA ASP A 5 -7.56 -13.38 -5.41
C ASP A 5 -7.82 -11.93 -5.77
N ALA A 6 -9.07 -11.55 -5.81
CA ALA A 6 -9.50 -10.19 -6.08
C ALA A 6 -10.53 -9.75 -5.06
N SER A 7 -10.45 -8.50 -4.64
CA SER A 7 -11.46 -7.86 -3.79
C SER A 7 -11.80 -6.48 -4.31
N LEU A 8 -13.01 -6.02 -3.99
CA LEU A 8 -13.46 -4.68 -4.36
C LEU A 8 -13.15 -3.70 -3.22
N THR A 9 -12.60 -2.56 -3.60
CA THR A 9 -12.39 -1.41 -2.73
C THR A 9 -13.21 -0.24 -3.26
N LEU A 10 -13.89 0.48 -2.38
CA LEU A 10 -14.66 1.66 -2.72
C LEU A 10 -13.75 2.90 -2.67
N LEU A 11 -13.71 3.69 -3.74
CA LEU A 11 -13.07 5.00 -3.70
C LEU A 11 -13.98 5.97 -2.93
N ALA A 12 -13.42 6.63 -1.91
CA ALA A 12 -14.12 7.64 -1.14
C ALA A 12 -14.38 8.89 -2.01
N THR A 13 -15.65 9.29 -2.12
CA THR A 13 -16.05 10.51 -2.80
C THR A 13 -17.05 11.30 -1.94
N PRO A 14 -17.10 12.63 -2.05
CA PRO A 14 -17.98 13.46 -1.24
C PRO A 14 -19.46 13.13 -1.41
N GLU A 15 -19.84 12.69 -2.61
CA GLU A 15 -21.22 12.40 -2.97
C GLU A 15 -21.81 11.19 -2.26
N HIS A 16 -20.95 10.30 -1.76
CA HIS A 16 -21.37 9.01 -1.17
C HIS A 16 -21.15 8.90 0.34
N VAL A 17 -20.82 10.00 1.03
CA VAL A 17 -20.52 9.97 2.48
C VAL A 17 -21.65 9.34 3.29
N ASP A 18 -22.89 9.72 3.02
CA ASP A 18 -24.06 9.23 3.76
C ASP A 18 -24.42 7.77 3.42
N GLU A 19 -23.96 7.27 2.27
CA GLU A 19 -24.20 5.92 1.77
C GLU A 19 -23.11 4.92 2.24
N LEU A 20 -21.99 5.39 2.79
CA LEU A 20 -20.84 4.55 3.17
C LEU A 20 -21.21 3.33 4.01
N PRO A 21 -22.08 3.43 5.04
CA PRO A 21 -22.46 2.25 5.83
C PRO A 21 -23.17 1.17 5.00
N ALA A 22 -24.01 1.57 4.05
CA ALA A 22 -24.73 0.64 3.18
C ALA A 22 -23.80 0.03 2.12
N LEU A 23 -22.89 0.81 1.55
CA LEU A 23 -21.91 0.37 0.56
C LEU A 23 -20.85 -0.56 1.16
N ALA A 24 -20.52 -0.38 2.44
CA ALA A 24 -19.54 -1.20 3.15
C ALA A 24 -19.85 -2.70 3.12
N ALA A 25 -21.12 -3.10 3.06
CA ALA A 25 -21.51 -4.51 2.95
C ALA A 25 -21.04 -5.16 1.63
N ARG A 26 -20.79 -4.38 0.58
CA ARG A 26 -20.48 -4.84 -0.78
C ARG A 26 -18.99 -4.84 -1.11
N VAL A 27 -18.17 -4.21 -0.27
CA VAL A 27 -16.74 -4.00 -0.51
C VAL A 27 -15.91 -4.40 0.70
N ARG A 28 -14.61 -4.62 0.49
CA ARG A 28 -13.68 -4.99 1.57
C ARG A 28 -13.16 -3.78 2.33
N ALA A 29 -12.86 -2.70 1.62
CA ALA A 29 -12.24 -1.52 2.19
C ALA A 29 -12.74 -0.23 1.54
N LEU A 30 -12.51 0.89 2.22
CA LEU A 30 -12.65 2.24 1.68
C LEU A 30 -11.26 2.76 1.31
N TYR A 31 -11.11 3.30 0.11
CA TYR A 31 -9.87 3.94 -0.33
C TYR A 31 -10.01 5.46 -0.29
N VAL A 32 -9.21 6.10 0.56
CA VAL A 32 -9.13 7.56 0.68
C VAL A 32 -7.81 7.99 0.03
N SER A 33 -7.89 8.50 -1.21
CA SER A 33 -6.71 8.86 -1.99
C SER A 33 -6.31 10.31 -1.81
N TYR A 34 -5.01 10.52 -1.72
CA TYR A 34 -4.34 11.83 -1.70
C TYR A 34 -3.45 12.05 -2.93
N ALA A 35 -3.43 11.11 -3.90
CA ALA A 35 -2.62 11.20 -5.09
C ALA A 35 -3.46 11.35 -6.37
N GLY A 36 -2.91 12.05 -7.37
CA GLY A 36 -3.47 12.16 -8.72
C GLY A 36 -4.84 12.81 -8.80
N GLU A 37 -5.60 12.51 -9.84
CA GLU A 37 -6.95 13.03 -10.06
C GLU A 37 -7.95 12.57 -8.97
N ALA A 38 -7.73 11.41 -8.39
CA ALA A 38 -8.52 10.90 -7.27
C ALA A 38 -8.45 11.80 -6.03
N GLN A 39 -7.36 12.55 -5.85
CA GLN A 39 -7.22 13.56 -4.80
C GLN A 39 -8.31 14.63 -4.87
N VAL A 40 -8.69 15.05 -6.07
CA VAL A 40 -9.71 16.08 -6.28
C VAL A 40 -11.06 15.63 -5.72
N HIS A 41 -11.31 14.32 -5.72
CA HIS A 41 -12.57 13.75 -5.27
C HIS A 41 -12.54 13.33 -3.80
N SER A 42 -11.49 12.66 -3.33
CA SER A 42 -11.51 12.07 -1.98
C SER A 42 -10.87 12.91 -0.89
N ALA A 43 -9.82 13.67 -1.17
CA ALA A 43 -9.05 14.38 -0.14
C ALA A 43 -9.42 15.86 0.09
N ARG A 44 -10.57 16.32 -0.39
CA ARG A 44 -11.06 17.65 0.03
C ARG A 44 -11.30 17.63 1.53
N THR A 45 -10.54 18.44 2.24
CA THR A 45 -10.30 18.44 3.70
C THR A 45 -11.58 18.38 4.56
N ALA A 46 -12.70 18.92 4.09
CA ALA A 46 -13.97 18.89 4.82
C ALA A 46 -14.60 17.49 4.91
N ASN A 47 -14.24 16.56 4.02
CA ASN A 47 -14.90 15.27 3.92
C ASN A 47 -14.09 14.11 4.50
N VAL A 48 -12.75 14.27 4.65
CA VAL A 48 -11.89 13.18 5.13
C VAL A 48 -12.32 12.70 6.51
N ALA A 49 -12.58 13.62 7.44
CA ALA A 49 -13.06 13.28 8.79
C ALA A 49 -14.40 12.53 8.74
N ALA A 50 -15.29 12.90 7.83
CA ALA A 50 -16.58 12.24 7.66
C ALA A 50 -16.43 10.80 7.16
N TYR A 51 -15.46 10.52 6.26
CA TYR A 51 -15.19 9.14 5.84
C TYR A 51 -14.79 8.26 7.02
N PHE A 52 -13.89 8.74 7.88
CA PHE A 52 -13.49 8.00 9.07
C PHE A 52 -14.64 7.84 10.08
N ALA A 53 -15.50 8.84 10.23
CA ALA A 53 -16.63 8.79 11.14
C ALA A 53 -17.71 7.78 10.68
N HIS A 54 -18.06 7.77 9.39
CA HIS A 54 -19.17 6.97 8.87
C HIS A 54 -18.77 5.55 8.43
N TRP A 55 -17.47 5.29 8.15
CA TRP A 55 -17.03 3.96 7.76
C TRP A 55 -17.12 2.99 8.95
N PRO A 56 -17.60 1.73 8.79
CA PRO A 56 -17.73 0.78 9.88
C PRO A 56 -16.39 0.43 10.56
N GLU A 57 -16.41 0.16 11.88
CA GLU A 57 -15.20 -0.10 12.67
C GLU A 57 -14.50 -1.42 12.34
N ASP A 58 -15.24 -2.39 11.83
CA ASP A 58 -14.77 -3.72 11.43
C ASP A 58 -14.17 -3.73 10.01
N LYS A 59 -14.27 -2.61 9.29
CA LYS A 59 -13.80 -2.48 7.92
C LYS A 59 -12.52 -1.65 7.82
N LEU A 60 -11.67 -2.05 6.87
CA LEU A 60 -10.40 -1.38 6.61
C LEU A 60 -10.59 -0.07 5.85
N ILE A 61 -9.82 0.94 6.21
CA ILE A 61 -9.56 2.13 5.39
C ILE A 61 -8.16 1.98 4.78
N ILE A 62 -8.03 2.20 3.49
CA ILE A 62 -6.75 2.24 2.76
C ILE A 62 -6.48 3.68 2.37
N THR A 63 -5.22 4.13 2.43
CA THR A 63 -4.83 5.48 2.00
C THR A 63 -3.41 5.49 1.43
N ASP A 64 -3.17 6.38 0.48
CA ASP A 64 -1.86 6.74 -0.07
C ASP A 64 -1.32 8.05 0.54
N ALA A 65 -1.86 8.44 1.70
CA ALA A 65 -1.45 9.65 2.40
C ALA A 65 0.03 9.61 2.79
N ALA A 66 0.72 10.74 2.64
CA ALA A 66 2.10 10.93 3.02
C ALA A 66 2.30 12.24 3.78
N GLY A 67 3.35 12.34 4.60
CA GLY A 67 3.70 13.54 5.36
C GLY A 67 2.57 14.03 6.27
N ALA A 68 2.19 15.29 6.15
CA ALA A 68 1.14 15.89 6.97
C ALA A 68 -0.24 15.22 6.78
N HIS A 69 -0.54 14.74 5.59
CA HIS A 69 -1.77 14.00 5.32
C HIS A 69 -1.78 12.66 6.03
N LEU A 70 -0.64 11.95 6.08
CA LEU A 70 -0.50 10.72 6.85
C LEU A 70 -0.71 10.96 8.34
N ALA A 71 -0.09 12.00 8.90
CA ALA A 71 -0.30 12.37 10.30
C ALA A 71 -1.79 12.62 10.60
N SER A 72 -2.48 13.33 9.72
CA SER A 72 -3.93 13.59 9.83
C SER A 72 -4.74 12.28 9.75
N ALA A 73 -4.42 11.40 8.81
CA ALA A 73 -5.11 10.12 8.64
C ALA A 73 -4.94 9.21 9.88
N LEU A 74 -3.72 9.15 10.44
CA LEU A 74 -3.44 8.39 11.67
C LEU A 74 -4.21 8.95 12.88
N LEU A 75 -4.28 10.28 13.01
CA LEU A 75 -5.07 10.92 14.06
C LEU A 75 -6.56 10.59 13.92
N LEU A 76 -7.12 10.68 12.72
CA LEU A 76 -8.51 10.34 12.45
C LEU A 76 -8.79 8.85 12.68
N ALA A 77 -7.87 7.98 12.27
CA ALA A 77 -7.97 6.53 12.53
C ALA A 77 -7.99 6.24 14.05
N SER A 78 -7.14 6.93 14.82
CA SER A 78 -7.15 6.84 16.28
C SER A 78 -8.45 7.33 16.89
N LEU A 79 -8.92 8.52 16.51
CA LEU A 79 -10.12 9.15 17.02
C LEU A 79 -11.37 8.30 16.78
N HIS A 80 -11.48 7.74 15.59
CA HIS A 80 -12.65 6.94 15.18
C HIS A 80 -12.44 5.43 15.33
N ARG A 81 -11.33 4.98 15.93
CA ARG A 81 -10.97 3.57 16.13
C ARG A 81 -10.99 2.73 14.85
N ARG A 82 -10.52 3.30 13.75
CA ARG A 82 -10.48 2.64 12.43
C ARG A 82 -9.18 1.86 12.25
N ALA A 83 -9.28 0.70 11.58
CA ALA A 83 -8.10 0.06 11.02
C ALA A 83 -7.67 0.82 9.76
N LEU A 84 -6.39 1.15 9.66
CA LEU A 84 -5.82 1.91 8.54
C LEU A 84 -4.71 1.11 7.87
N HIS A 85 -4.74 1.04 6.55
CA HIS A 85 -3.63 0.55 5.75
C HIS A 85 -3.07 1.69 4.91
N VAL A 86 -1.77 1.95 5.07
CA VAL A 86 -1.06 3.01 4.33
C VAL A 86 -0.32 2.34 3.19
N THR A 87 -0.77 2.60 1.96
CA THR A 87 -0.15 2.00 0.78
C THR A 87 0.97 2.85 0.20
N ASN A 88 1.97 2.18 -0.37
CA ASN A 88 3.07 2.82 -1.10
C ASN A 88 3.91 3.80 -0.26
N VAL A 89 4.27 3.39 0.95
CA VAL A 89 5.16 4.18 1.82
C VAL A 89 6.54 4.29 1.18
N ARG A 90 7.10 5.52 1.11
CA ARG A 90 8.35 5.78 0.36
C ARG A 90 9.36 6.62 1.12
N THR A 91 8.98 7.27 2.22
CA THR A 91 9.87 8.19 2.93
C THR A 91 10.23 7.68 4.31
N ARG A 92 11.40 8.12 4.79
CA ARG A 92 11.86 7.88 6.17
C ARG A 92 10.82 8.33 7.18
N ASP A 93 10.33 9.56 7.04
CA ASP A 93 9.43 10.17 8.00
C ASP A 93 8.10 9.39 8.09
N ASP A 94 7.57 8.94 6.94
CA ASP A 94 6.32 8.19 6.92
C ASP A 94 6.46 6.81 7.58
N VAL A 95 7.52 6.06 7.29
CA VAL A 95 7.72 4.74 7.92
C VAL A 95 7.95 4.86 9.42
N GLN A 96 8.67 5.89 9.87
CA GLN A 96 8.88 6.15 11.30
C GLN A 96 7.58 6.56 12.00
N LEU A 97 6.76 7.40 11.37
CA LEU A 97 5.47 7.82 11.90
C LEU A 97 4.53 6.61 12.05
N ILE A 98 4.50 5.71 11.08
CA ILE A 98 3.75 4.46 11.15
C ILE A 98 4.27 3.57 12.29
N ALA A 99 5.58 3.40 12.39
CA ALA A 99 6.21 2.60 13.45
C ALA A 99 5.87 3.12 14.86
N LEU A 100 5.90 4.45 15.04
CA LEU A 100 5.49 5.09 16.30
C LEU A 100 4.00 4.86 16.59
N SER A 101 3.16 4.98 15.57
CA SER A 101 1.71 4.76 15.70
C SER A 101 1.40 3.32 16.12
N LYS A 102 2.10 2.33 15.56
CA LYS A 102 2.01 0.91 15.97
C LYS A 102 2.39 0.72 17.43
N LYS A 103 3.50 1.35 17.88
CA LYS A 103 3.94 1.31 19.29
C LYS A 103 2.91 1.91 20.25
N GLN A 104 2.11 2.87 19.79
CA GLN A 104 1.01 3.45 20.55
C GLN A 104 -0.28 2.63 20.51
N GLY A 105 -0.27 1.47 19.84
CA GLY A 105 -1.41 0.55 19.77
C GLY A 105 -2.45 0.92 18.70
N LEU A 106 -2.13 1.80 17.74
CA LEU A 106 -3.00 2.04 16.61
C LEU A 106 -3.05 0.79 15.70
N ARG A 107 -4.24 0.48 15.21
CA ARG A 107 -4.45 -0.57 14.20
C ARG A 107 -4.04 -0.05 12.83
N VAL A 108 -2.75 0.11 12.61
CA VAL A 108 -2.18 0.59 11.35
C VAL A 108 -1.26 -0.46 10.75
N THR A 109 -1.38 -0.66 9.45
CA THR A 109 -0.50 -1.48 8.62
C THR A 109 -0.01 -0.67 7.44
N CYS A 110 1.07 -1.10 6.80
CA CYS A 110 1.56 -0.43 5.60
C CYS A 110 2.19 -1.41 4.61
N ASP A 111 2.23 -0.97 3.35
CA ASP A 111 3.03 -1.62 2.33
C ASP A 111 4.10 -0.69 1.74
N VAL A 112 5.14 -1.33 1.22
CA VAL A 112 6.21 -0.70 0.44
C VAL A 112 6.26 -1.40 -0.91
N ALA A 113 6.39 -0.64 -1.98
CA ALA A 113 6.60 -1.22 -3.29
C ALA A 113 7.98 -1.89 -3.38
N VAL A 114 8.04 -3.11 -3.91
CA VAL A 114 9.31 -3.86 -4.04
C VAL A 114 10.38 -3.01 -4.71
N TYR A 115 10.06 -2.34 -5.81
CA TYR A 115 11.03 -1.51 -6.52
C TYR A 115 11.61 -0.36 -5.67
N ALA A 116 10.85 0.15 -4.69
CA ALA A 116 11.32 1.21 -3.80
C ALA A 116 12.45 0.75 -2.86
N LEU A 117 12.58 -0.56 -2.64
CA LEU A 117 13.69 -1.14 -1.88
C LEU A 117 14.98 -1.23 -2.70
N PHE A 118 14.89 -1.32 -4.03
CA PHE A 118 16.03 -1.59 -4.90
C PHE A 118 16.45 -0.41 -5.77
N PHE A 119 15.53 0.52 -6.06
CA PHE A 119 15.78 1.66 -6.93
C PHE A 119 15.51 2.98 -6.21
N SER A 120 16.30 4.00 -6.54
CA SER A 120 16.15 5.35 -6.00
C SER A 120 16.03 6.40 -7.10
N SER A 121 15.47 7.56 -6.78
CA SER A 121 15.40 8.70 -7.68
C SER A 121 16.78 9.27 -8.04
N ASP A 122 17.79 9.03 -7.20
CA ASP A 122 19.17 9.43 -7.49
C ASP A 122 19.77 8.59 -8.62
N MET A 123 19.35 7.31 -8.73
CA MET A 123 19.74 6.43 -9.85
C MET A 123 18.90 6.68 -11.11
N TYR A 124 17.61 7.03 -10.91
CA TYR A 124 16.64 7.21 -11.99
C TYR A 124 15.86 8.52 -11.80
N PRO A 125 16.47 9.70 -12.11
CA PRO A 125 15.89 11.01 -11.81
C PRO A 125 14.54 11.29 -12.48
N MET A 126 14.24 10.59 -13.59
CA MET A 126 12.96 10.72 -14.29
C MET A 126 11.81 9.94 -13.62
N ALA A 127 12.11 9.08 -12.65
CA ALA A 127 11.13 8.26 -11.96
C ALA A 127 10.71 8.92 -10.65
N SER A 128 9.78 9.86 -10.72
CA SER A 128 9.27 10.62 -9.56
C SER A 128 8.56 9.75 -8.49
N CYS A 129 8.28 8.49 -8.82
CA CYS A 129 7.66 7.52 -7.91
C CYS A 129 8.68 6.84 -6.97
N LEU A 130 9.99 6.96 -7.25
CA LEU A 130 11.02 6.32 -6.45
C LEU A 130 11.40 7.17 -5.23
N PRO A 131 11.79 6.53 -4.10
CA PRO A 131 12.36 7.22 -2.95
C PRO A 131 13.73 7.82 -3.28
N SER A 132 14.19 8.78 -2.51
CA SER A 132 15.61 9.17 -2.50
C SER A 132 16.48 8.01 -1.98
N SER A 133 17.79 8.04 -2.25
CA SER A 133 18.70 7.02 -1.70
C SER A 133 18.70 6.99 -0.17
N SER A 134 18.53 8.13 0.48
CA SER A 134 18.40 8.21 1.93
C SER A 134 17.10 7.63 2.46
N ASP A 135 15.99 7.84 1.76
CA ASP A 135 14.70 7.24 2.09
C ASP A 135 14.71 5.74 1.85
N GLN A 136 15.31 5.29 0.72
CA GLN A 136 15.49 3.88 0.43
C GLN A 136 16.26 3.16 1.55
N ALA A 137 17.36 3.75 2.01
CA ALA A 137 18.12 3.20 3.13
C ALA A 137 17.28 3.10 4.41
N ALA A 138 16.46 4.11 4.69
CA ALA A 138 15.54 4.11 5.82
C ALA A 138 14.43 3.05 5.71
N LEU A 139 13.91 2.78 4.50
CA LEU A 139 12.95 1.70 4.29
C LEU A 139 13.56 0.34 4.64
N TRP A 140 14.82 0.09 4.27
CA TRP A 140 15.54 -1.11 4.66
C TRP A 140 15.78 -1.19 6.18
N GLU A 141 16.15 -0.09 6.81
CA GLU A 141 16.38 -0.01 8.26
C GLU A 141 15.11 -0.30 9.07
N HIS A 142 13.95 0.12 8.55
CA HIS A 142 12.65 -0.02 9.21
C HIS A 142 11.77 -1.13 8.61
N LEU A 143 12.36 -2.06 7.86
CA LEU A 143 11.63 -3.09 7.12
C LEU A 143 10.79 -4.01 8.02
N GLU A 144 11.17 -4.17 9.27
CA GLU A 144 10.42 -4.92 10.29
C GLU A 144 9.02 -4.33 10.54
N HIS A 145 8.85 -3.02 10.32
CA HIS A 145 7.58 -2.31 10.48
C HIS A 145 6.70 -2.31 9.21
N VAL A 146 7.21 -2.85 8.10
CA VAL A 146 6.47 -3.02 6.85
C VAL A 146 5.68 -4.31 6.90
N ASP A 147 4.37 -4.24 6.72
CA ASP A 147 3.47 -5.39 6.86
C ASP A 147 3.27 -6.15 5.56
N ALA A 148 3.34 -5.47 4.42
CA ALA A 148 3.18 -6.07 3.11
C ALA A 148 4.17 -5.49 2.09
N LEU A 149 4.44 -6.25 1.06
CA LEU A 149 5.15 -5.78 -0.13
C LEU A 149 4.16 -5.72 -1.30
N SER A 150 4.25 -4.66 -2.09
CA SER A 150 3.36 -4.42 -3.22
C SER A 150 4.15 -4.22 -4.52
N VAL A 151 3.49 -4.37 -5.65
CA VAL A 151 4.15 -4.24 -6.95
C VAL A 151 3.75 -2.94 -7.66
N HIS A 152 2.57 -2.41 -7.37
CA HIS A 152 2.02 -1.18 -7.98
C HIS A 152 2.14 -1.16 -9.52
N THR A 153 1.82 -2.27 -10.16
CA THR A 153 1.94 -2.39 -11.61
C THR A 153 0.77 -1.70 -12.30
N VAL A 154 1.07 -0.75 -13.18
CA VAL A 154 0.12 -0.26 -14.18
C VAL A 154 0.45 -0.93 -15.51
N PRO A 155 -0.52 -1.53 -16.23
CA PRO A 155 -0.27 -2.09 -17.55
C PRO A 155 0.25 -1.00 -18.48
N HIS A 156 1.52 -1.11 -18.89
CA HIS A 156 2.21 -0.09 -19.70
C HIS A 156 1.48 0.17 -21.02
N ASP A 157 1.02 -0.89 -21.67
CA ASP A 157 0.32 -0.79 -22.95
C ASP A 157 -1.01 -0.05 -22.84
N LEU A 158 -1.74 -0.25 -21.75
CA LEU A 158 -3.00 0.44 -21.49
C LEU A 158 -2.76 1.94 -21.20
N ALA A 159 -1.72 2.27 -20.45
CA ALA A 159 -1.36 3.64 -20.14
C ALA A 159 -0.95 4.41 -21.41
N VAL A 160 -0.16 3.79 -22.31
CA VAL A 160 0.21 4.37 -23.59
C VAL A 160 -1.00 4.56 -24.51
N GLN A 161 -1.91 3.59 -24.59
CA GLN A 161 -3.13 3.67 -25.41
C GLN A 161 -4.10 4.75 -24.91
N THR A 162 -4.14 5.01 -23.61
CA THR A 162 -5.01 6.04 -23.02
C THR A 162 -4.36 7.43 -22.98
N GLY A 163 -3.16 7.60 -23.54
CA GLY A 163 -2.42 8.87 -23.57
C GLY A 163 -1.85 9.28 -22.20
N HIS A 164 -1.85 8.40 -21.22
CA HIS A 164 -1.21 8.62 -19.95
C HIS A 164 0.27 8.25 -20.06
N THR A 165 1.14 9.21 -19.82
CA THR A 165 2.57 8.92 -19.64
C THR A 165 2.71 8.20 -18.31
N PRO A 166 3.19 6.93 -18.26
CA PRO A 166 3.37 6.24 -16.99
C PRO A 166 4.34 7.03 -16.12
N SER A 167 3.88 7.52 -14.99
CA SER A 167 4.75 8.11 -13.97
C SER A 167 5.62 7.05 -13.26
N GLN A 168 5.42 5.78 -13.60
CA GLN A 168 6.11 4.64 -13.01
C GLN A 168 6.73 3.78 -14.11
N PRO A 169 8.04 3.92 -14.37
CA PRO A 169 8.73 3.16 -15.40
C PRO A 169 9.15 1.76 -14.98
N VAL A 170 8.75 1.28 -13.81
CA VAL A 170 9.22 0.00 -13.29
C VAL A 170 8.26 -1.09 -13.71
N ALA A 171 8.70 -1.94 -14.62
CA ALA A 171 8.05 -3.19 -14.93
C ALA A 171 8.03 -4.08 -13.68
N GLY A 172 6.85 -4.58 -13.32
CA GLY A 172 6.76 -4.88 -11.95
C GLY A 172 6.78 -6.33 -11.55
N LEU A 173 5.92 -7.16 -12.11
CA LEU A 173 5.60 -8.41 -11.43
C LEU A 173 6.74 -9.44 -11.52
N ASP A 174 7.28 -9.66 -12.71
CA ASP A 174 8.28 -10.71 -12.94
C ASP A 174 9.63 -10.38 -12.29
N ASP A 175 10.02 -9.10 -12.33
CA ASP A 175 11.30 -8.67 -11.75
C ASP A 175 11.24 -8.55 -10.22
N SER A 176 10.08 -8.28 -9.64
CA SER A 176 9.94 -8.13 -8.19
C SER A 176 10.32 -9.40 -7.43
N VAL A 177 9.89 -10.56 -7.90
CA VAL A 177 10.25 -11.84 -7.26
C VAL A 177 11.75 -12.09 -7.37
N ARG A 178 12.35 -11.82 -8.54
CA ARG A 178 13.81 -11.99 -8.75
C ARG A 178 14.63 -11.10 -7.83
N LEU A 179 14.24 -9.82 -7.69
CA LEU A 179 14.90 -8.87 -6.78
C LEU A 179 14.83 -9.34 -5.33
N LEU A 180 13.70 -9.83 -4.89
CA LEU A 180 13.52 -10.36 -3.53
C LEU A 180 14.36 -11.61 -3.30
N LEU A 181 14.38 -12.56 -4.24
CA LEU A 181 15.22 -13.76 -4.16
C LEU A 181 16.71 -13.41 -4.16
N GLN A 182 17.14 -12.42 -4.96
CA GLN A 182 18.50 -11.92 -4.91
C GLN A 182 18.84 -11.37 -3.51
N ALA A 183 17.91 -10.62 -2.89
CA ALA A 183 18.14 -10.13 -1.51
C ALA A 183 18.21 -11.26 -0.47
N VAL A 184 17.58 -12.41 -0.71
CA VAL A 184 17.77 -13.61 0.13
C VAL A 184 19.16 -14.20 -0.08
N ASN A 185 19.61 -14.33 -1.32
CA ASN A 185 20.95 -14.81 -1.64
C ASN A 185 22.05 -13.91 -1.03
N ASP A 186 21.81 -12.59 -1.01
CA ASP A 186 22.69 -11.61 -0.39
C ASP A 186 22.61 -11.60 1.16
N GLY A 187 21.77 -12.43 1.76
CA GLY A 187 21.57 -12.50 3.21
C GLY A 187 20.83 -11.29 3.82
N ARG A 188 20.17 -10.47 3.00
CA ARG A 188 19.42 -9.29 3.45
C ARG A 188 17.99 -9.60 3.84
N LEU A 189 17.39 -10.65 3.27
CA LEU A 189 16.05 -11.14 3.55
C LEU A 189 16.05 -12.63 3.83
N THR A 190 14.94 -13.14 4.36
CA THR A 190 14.65 -14.56 4.46
C THR A 190 13.45 -14.93 3.60
N LEU A 191 13.31 -16.20 3.23
CA LEU A 191 12.12 -16.69 2.51
C LEU A 191 10.85 -16.50 3.35
N ASP A 192 10.92 -16.73 4.66
CA ASP A 192 9.79 -16.53 5.58
C ASP A 192 9.34 -15.05 5.61
N PHE A 193 10.30 -14.13 5.52
CA PHE A 193 9.97 -12.70 5.39
C PHE A 193 9.19 -12.45 4.13
N ILE A 194 9.65 -12.94 2.98
CA ILE A 194 8.98 -12.76 1.68
C ILE A 194 7.57 -13.36 1.71
N GLU A 195 7.45 -14.62 2.16
CA GLU A 195 6.15 -15.29 2.27
C GLU A 195 5.17 -14.47 3.13
N SER A 196 5.63 -14.05 4.31
CA SER A 196 4.76 -13.30 5.22
C SER A 196 4.27 -11.99 4.60
N ARG A 197 5.12 -11.24 3.86
CA ARG A 197 4.76 -9.92 3.30
C ARG A 197 4.06 -9.99 1.96
N LEU A 198 4.23 -11.06 1.19
CA LEU A 198 3.54 -11.23 -0.09
C LEU A 198 2.25 -12.07 0.02
N CYS A 199 2.15 -12.93 1.02
CA CYS A 199 1.04 -13.90 1.11
C CYS A 199 0.25 -13.77 2.41
N THR A 200 0.85 -14.10 3.55
CA THR A 200 0.14 -14.27 4.83
C THR A 200 -0.44 -12.96 5.36
N ASN A 201 0.40 -11.91 5.42
CA ASN A 201 -0.04 -10.62 5.95
C ASN A 201 -1.07 -9.93 5.07
N PRO A 202 -0.91 -9.84 3.73
CA PRO A 202 -1.96 -9.29 2.87
C PRO A 202 -3.31 -10.00 3.03
N ARG A 203 -3.32 -11.33 3.16
CA ARG A 203 -4.55 -12.08 3.41
C ARG A 203 -5.22 -11.65 4.71
N THR A 204 -4.44 -11.50 5.77
CA THR A 204 -4.94 -11.03 7.07
C THR A 204 -5.43 -9.60 7.01
N ILE A 205 -4.64 -8.68 6.42
CA ILE A 205 -4.96 -7.26 6.32
C ILE A 205 -6.26 -7.05 5.53
N PHE A 206 -6.37 -7.68 4.35
CA PHE A 206 -7.50 -7.52 3.45
C PHE A 206 -8.61 -8.55 3.67
N GLN A 207 -8.49 -9.39 4.71
CA GLN A 207 -9.46 -10.44 5.05
C GLN A 207 -9.78 -11.35 3.85
N LEU A 208 -8.75 -11.74 3.10
CA LEU A 208 -8.89 -12.65 1.96
C LEU A 208 -9.05 -14.10 2.44
N PRO A 209 -9.76 -14.96 1.69
CA PRO A 209 -9.91 -16.36 2.06
C PRO A 209 -8.56 -17.10 2.02
N GLU A 210 -8.41 -18.10 2.87
CA GLU A 210 -7.25 -18.96 2.84
C GLU A 210 -7.18 -19.77 1.54
N GLN A 211 -5.97 -20.01 1.03
CA GLN A 211 -5.71 -20.83 -0.13
C GLN A 211 -4.67 -21.92 0.21
N PRO A 212 -5.06 -22.95 0.96
CA PRO A 212 -4.12 -23.93 1.53
C PRO A 212 -3.41 -24.81 0.47
N HIS A 213 -3.88 -24.78 -0.77
CA HIS A 213 -3.35 -25.63 -1.86
C HIS A 213 -2.63 -24.83 -2.97
N THR A 214 -2.35 -23.55 -2.73
CA THR A 214 -1.66 -22.70 -3.71
C THR A 214 -0.19 -22.60 -3.34
N HIS A 215 0.69 -22.94 -4.25
CA HIS A 215 2.14 -22.87 -4.09
C HIS A 215 2.76 -22.08 -5.24
N VAL A 216 3.78 -21.33 -4.92
CA VAL A 216 4.64 -20.67 -5.91
C VAL A 216 5.96 -21.44 -5.96
N PHE A 217 6.37 -21.87 -7.15
CA PHE A 217 7.66 -22.48 -7.39
C PHE A 217 8.55 -21.43 -8.06
N ALA A 218 9.74 -21.22 -7.51
CA ALA A 218 10.76 -20.38 -8.12
C ALA A 218 12.03 -21.20 -8.30
N GLU A 219 12.55 -21.24 -9.53
CA GLU A 219 13.89 -21.77 -9.80
C GLU A 219 14.89 -20.61 -9.64
N VAL A 220 15.93 -20.87 -8.86
CA VAL A 220 17.02 -19.90 -8.64
C VAL A 220 18.24 -20.53 -9.32
N ASP A 221 18.63 -19.95 -10.49
CA ASP A 221 19.83 -20.34 -11.23
C ASP A 221 21.10 -19.79 -10.56
#